data_d0c7fdfa7586c9c46628a0b7fb11320c
#
_entry.id   d0c7fdfa7586c9c46628a0b7fb11320c
#
_cell.length_a   1.000
_cell.length_b   1.000
_cell.length_c   1.000
_cell.angle_alpha   90.00
_cell.angle_beta   90.00
_cell.angle_gamma   90.00
#
_symmetry.space_group_name_H-M   'P 1'
#
loop_
_entity.id
_entity.type
_entity.pdbx_description
1 polymer ?
#
loop_
_entity_poly.entity_id
_entity_poly.type
_entity_poly.pdbx_seq_one_letter_code
_entity_poly.pdbx_strand_id
1 'polypeptide(L)'
;DTGELSGTGVEVYTGEGGLSQNIAGKVLNSILAKFDMRNRGVKDGTHLYVIANTEAPAILVEGGFMSSSYDVNKLKSDQSLRDMGIQIAKGIVAGFN
;
A
#
# COMPACT_ATOMS: atom_id res chain seq x y z
N ASP A 1 21.12 5.58 -6.45
CA ASP A 1 19.91 5.16 -7.02
C ASP A 1 20.00 4.98 -8.50
N THR A 2 19.25 4.13 -9.01
CA THR A 2 19.29 3.74 -10.39
C THR A 2 18.30 4.52 -11.23
N GLY A 3 17.75 5.58 -10.71
CA GLY A 3 16.86 6.42 -11.47
C GLY A 3 15.53 6.59 -10.78
N GLU A 4 14.71 7.43 -11.35
CA GLU A 4 13.47 7.82 -10.70
C GLU A 4 12.52 6.67 -10.48
N LEU A 5 12.49 5.70 -11.38
CA LEU A 5 11.50 4.63 -11.29
C LEU A 5 11.85 3.55 -10.27
N SER A 6 13.12 3.45 -9.87
CA SER A 6 13.51 2.38 -8.96
C SER A 6 12.96 2.57 -7.56
N GLY A 7 12.69 3.82 -7.17
CA GLY A 7 12.14 4.11 -5.86
C GLY A 7 10.67 4.47 -5.88
N THR A 8 9.98 4.28 -7.01
CA THR A 8 8.59 4.69 -7.13
C THR A 8 7.63 3.56 -6.82
N GLY A 9 6.38 3.93 -6.59
CA GLY A 9 5.31 2.97 -6.57
C GLY A 9 4.69 2.75 -5.20
N VAL A 10 3.83 1.76 -5.15
CA VAL A 10 3.13 1.38 -3.94
C VAL A 10 3.29 -0.10 -3.70
N GLU A 11 3.51 -0.47 -2.45
CA GLU A 11 3.54 -1.86 -2.04
C GLU A 11 2.79 -2.00 -0.73
N VAL A 12 2.29 -3.20 -0.47
CA VAL A 12 1.56 -3.49 0.76
C VAL A 12 2.18 -4.71 1.40
N TYR A 13 2.63 -4.56 2.64
CA TYR A 13 3.15 -5.68 3.43
C TYR A 13 2.00 -6.32 4.18
N THR A 14 2.01 -7.64 4.27
CA THR A 14 0.94 -8.38 4.91
C THR A 14 1.49 -9.32 5.96
N GLY A 15 0.70 -9.54 7.02
CA GLY A 15 0.94 -10.59 7.98
C GLY A 15 0.54 -11.94 7.44
N GLU A 16 0.67 -12.95 8.28
CA GLU A 16 0.28 -14.30 7.91
C GLU A 16 -1.23 -14.42 7.83
N GLY A 17 -1.67 -15.42 7.06
CA GLY A 17 -3.07 -15.77 6.97
C GLY A 17 -3.75 -15.21 5.75
N GLY A 18 -4.75 -15.93 5.31
CA GLY A 18 -5.44 -15.59 4.06
C GLY A 18 -6.20 -14.29 4.13
N LEU A 19 -6.73 -13.94 5.31
CA LEU A 19 -7.48 -12.69 5.45
C LEU A 19 -6.58 -11.48 5.27
N SER A 20 -5.42 -11.46 5.93
CA SER A 20 -4.47 -10.36 5.77
C SER A 20 -4.03 -10.24 4.31
N GLN A 21 -3.73 -11.36 3.68
CA GLN A 21 -3.30 -11.36 2.29
C GLN A 21 -4.40 -10.86 1.36
N ASN A 22 -5.65 -11.25 1.62
CA ASN A 22 -6.76 -10.80 0.80
C ASN A 22 -6.98 -9.30 0.95
N ILE A 23 -6.92 -8.79 2.17
CA ILE A 23 -7.05 -7.37 2.43
C ILE A 23 -5.93 -6.60 1.71
N ALA A 24 -4.69 -7.09 1.84
CA ALA A 24 -3.55 -6.43 1.21
C ALA A 24 -3.72 -6.33 -0.30
N GLY A 25 -4.16 -7.41 -0.94
CA GLY A 25 -4.39 -7.42 -2.38
C GLY A 25 -5.48 -6.45 -2.80
N LYS A 26 -6.58 -6.40 -2.05
CA LYS A 26 -7.68 -5.50 -2.35
C LYS A 26 -7.29 -4.03 -2.16
N VAL A 27 -6.52 -3.74 -1.10
CA VAL A 27 -6.03 -2.38 -0.86
C VAL A 27 -5.12 -1.96 -2.00
N LEU A 28 -4.18 -2.81 -2.38
CA LEU A 28 -3.27 -2.49 -3.48
C LEU A 28 -4.04 -2.22 -4.77
N ASN A 29 -4.99 -3.08 -5.12
CA ASN A 29 -5.77 -2.92 -6.33
C ASN A 29 -6.58 -1.63 -6.31
N SER A 30 -7.15 -1.29 -5.16
CA SER A 30 -7.94 -0.07 -5.01
C SER A 30 -7.08 1.18 -5.23
N ILE A 31 -5.86 1.18 -4.67
CA ILE A 31 -4.94 2.30 -4.86
C ILE A 31 -4.55 2.43 -6.33
N LEU A 32 -4.21 1.31 -6.96
CA LEU A 32 -3.76 1.33 -8.35
C LEU A 32 -4.88 1.71 -9.32
N ALA A 33 -6.14 1.50 -8.93
CA ALA A 33 -7.27 1.93 -9.76
C ALA A 33 -7.44 3.45 -9.75
N LYS A 34 -6.97 4.10 -8.71
CA LYS A 34 -7.13 5.55 -8.57
C LYS A 34 -5.88 6.33 -8.93
N PHE A 35 -4.72 5.79 -8.63
CA PHE A 35 -3.44 6.49 -8.82
C PHE A 35 -2.61 5.81 -9.89
N ASP A 36 -1.99 6.63 -10.71
CA ASP A 36 -1.05 6.15 -11.72
C ASP A 36 0.32 5.96 -11.05
N MET A 37 0.46 4.82 -10.37
CA MET A 37 1.66 4.49 -9.63
C MET A 37 2.15 3.12 -10.04
N ARG A 38 3.46 2.91 -9.90
CA ARG A 38 4.05 1.61 -10.16
C ARG A 38 3.54 0.60 -9.14
N ASN A 39 3.12 -0.56 -9.62
CA ASN A 39 2.68 -1.66 -8.77
C ASN A 39 3.91 -2.43 -8.29
N ARG A 40 4.23 -2.31 -7.00
CA ARG A 40 5.35 -3.05 -6.42
C ARG A 40 4.89 -4.31 -5.70
N GLY A 41 3.60 -4.57 -5.66
CA GLY A 41 3.07 -5.85 -5.21
C GLY A 41 2.77 -5.94 -3.73
N VAL A 42 2.30 -7.11 -3.36
CA VAL A 42 2.08 -7.48 -1.97
C VAL A 42 3.33 -8.21 -1.49
N LYS A 43 3.84 -7.83 -0.32
CA LYS A 43 5.09 -8.35 0.21
C LYS A 43 4.85 -9.03 1.55
N ASP A 44 5.71 -9.98 1.89
CA ASP A 44 5.70 -10.61 3.21
C ASP A 44 6.17 -9.60 4.25
N GLY A 45 5.31 -9.31 5.22
CA GLY A 45 5.61 -8.37 6.29
C GLY A 45 5.81 -9.04 7.65
N THR A 46 5.89 -10.37 7.69
CA THR A 46 5.97 -11.07 8.97
C THR A 46 7.23 -10.73 9.76
N HIS A 47 8.26 -10.19 9.11
CA HIS A 47 9.47 -9.73 9.76
C HIS A 47 9.35 -8.32 10.35
N LEU A 48 8.28 -7.60 10.05
CA LEU A 48 8.09 -6.24 10.53
C LEU A 48 7.47 -6.27 11.93
N TYR A 49 8.05 -5.48 12.84
CA TYR A 49 7.63 -5.51 14.24
C TYR A 49 6.13 -5.26 14.41
N VAL A 50 5.61 -4.24 13.70
CA VAL A 50 4.20 -3.86 13.85
C VAL A 50 3.25 -4.94 13.37
N ILE A 51 3.68 -5.78 12.43
CA ILE A 51 2.87 -6.89 11.93
C ILE A 51 3.08 -8.13 12.76
N ALA A 52 4.33 -8.43 13.11
CA ALA A 52 4.68 -9.65 13.82
C ALA A 52 4.10 -9.71 15.23
N ASN A 53 3.83 -8.56 15.82
CA ASN A 53 3.40 -8.47 17.21
C ASN A 53 1.93 -8.18 17.37
N THR A 54 1.11 -8.57 16.39
CA THR A 54 -0.34 -8.46 16.49
C THR A 54 -0.97 -9.81 16.12
N GLU A 55 -2.08 -10.11 16.79
CA GLU A 55 -2.85 -11.30 16.47
C GLU A 55 -3.99 -11.00 15.51
N ALA A 56 -4.28 -9.74 15.27
CA ALA A 56 -5.31 -9.33 14.33
C ALA A 56 -4.76 -9.34 12.91
N PRO A 57 -5.62 -9.39 11.89
CA PRO A 57 -5.16 -9.18 10.52
C PRO A 57 -4.44 -7.85 10.42
N ALA A 58 -3.28 -7.85 9.76
CA ALA A 58 -2.42 -6.66 9.74
C ALA A 58 -1.83 -6.46 8.36
N ILE A 59 -1.81 -5.19 7.93
CA ILE A 59 -1.14 -4.79 6.70
C ILE A 59 -0.38 -3.49 6.97
N LEU A 60 0.62 -3.22 6.13
CA LEU A 60 1.34 -1.95 6.14
C LEU A 60 1.40 -1.47 4.70
N VAL A 61 0.80 -0.30 4.44
CA VAL A 61 0.76 0.28 3.11
C VAL A 61 1.90 1.28 2.98
N GLU A 62 2.72 1.11 1.94
CA GLU A 62 3.78 2.06 1.61
C GLU A 62 3.49 2.62 0.23
N GLY A 63 2.97 3.83 0.18
CA GLY A 63 2.59 4.46 -1.06
C GLY A 63 3.35 5.76 -1.26
N GLY A 64 4.02 5.87 -2.41
CA GLY A 64 4.74 7.06 -2.77
C GLY A 64 6.04 7.19 -2.02
N PHE A 65 7.10 6.58 -2.54
CA PHE A 65 8.41 6.66 -1.90
C PHE A 65 8.93 8.09 -1.96
N MET A 66 9.26 8.63 -0.80
CA MET A 66 9.65 10.04 -0.67
C MET A 66 10.96 10.38 -1.37
N SER A 67 11.75 9.37 -1.70
CA SER A 67 12.98 9.57 -2.46
C SER A 67 12.71 9.80 -3.95
N SER A 68 11.47 9.61 -4.39
CA SER A 68 11.10 9.74 -5.79
C SER A 68 10.28 11.00 -5.99
N SER A 69 10.76 11.92 -6.84
CA SER A 69 10.00 13.12 -7.17
C SER A 69 8.70 12.76 -7.91
N TYR A 70 8.70 11.66 -8.64
CA TYR A 70 7.50 11.21 -9.34
C TYR A 70 6.36 10.93 -8.36
N ASP A 71 6.63 10.12 -7.32
CA ASP A 71 5.61 9.76 -6.36
C ASP A 71 5.22 10.92 -5.46
N VAL A 72 6.19 11.75 -5.07
CA VAL A 72 5.90 12.92 -4.26
C VAL A 72 4.93 13.85 -4.99
N ASN A 73 5.13 14.04 -6.29
CA ASN A 73 4.23 14.87 -7.07
C ASN A 73 2.82 14.29 -7.13
N LYS A 74 2.68 12.97 -7.11
CA LYS A 74 1.37 12.33 -7.10
C LYS A 74 0.62 12.52 -5.78
N LEU A 75 1.36 12.65 -4.66
CA LEU A 75 0.76 12.63 -3.33
C LEU A 75 0.81 13.95 -2.59
N LYS A 76 1.31 15.02 -3.21
CA LYS A 76 1.60 16.25 -2.45
C LYS A 76 0.37 17.09 -2.13
N SER A 77 -0.77 16.85 -2.76
CA SER A 77 -1.96 17.65 -2.50
C SER A 77 -2.79 17.00 -1.39
N ASP A 78 -3.53 17.85 -0.65
CA ASP A 78 -4.43 17.35 0.37
C ASP A 78 -5.49 16.43 -0.22
N GLN A 79 -5.97 16.74 -1.43
CA GLN A 79 -6.96 15.91 -2.08
C GLN A 79 -6.38 14.53 -2.41
N SER A 80 -5.14 14.47 -2.88
CA SER A 80 -4.50 13.19 -3.18
C SER A 80 -4.35 12.34 -1.93
N LEU A 81 -4.00 12.95 -0.81
CA LEU A 81 -3.87 12.21 0.45
C LEU A 81 -5.21 11.69 0.94
N ARG A 82 -6.28 12.48 0.78
CA ARG A 82 -7.62 12.02 1.12
C ARG A 82 -8.06 10.88 0.21
N ASP A 83 -7.78 11.00 -1.07
CA ASP A 83 -8.12 9.95 -2.04
C ASP A 83 -7.38 8.66 -1.71
N MET A 84 -6.12 8.75 -1.30
CA MET A 84 -5.36 7.57 -0.89
C MET A 84 -6.03 6.88 0.31
N GLY A 85 -6.42 7.67 1.32
CA GLY A 85 -7.11 7.12 2.48
C GLY A 85 -8.42 6.46 2.12
N ILE A 86 -9.19 7.05 1.20
CA ILE A 86 -10.44 6.48 0.73
C ILE A 86 -10.20 5.13 0.04
N GLN A 87 -9.18 5.06 -0.80
CA GLN A 87 -8.90 3.81 -1.51
C GLN A 87 -8.43 2.71 -0.57
N ILE A 88 -7.64 3.06 0.45
CA ILE A 88 -7.25 2.10 1.46
C ILE A 88 -8.48 1.56 2.18
N ALA A 89 -9.38 2.44 2.58
CA ALA A 89 -10.60 2.03 3.28
C ALA A 89 -11.47 1.12 2.41
N LYS A 90 -11.63 1.46 1.13
CA LYS A 90 -12.40 0.63 0.20
C LYS A 90 -11.78 -0.76 0.07
N GLY A 91 -10.45 -0.82 0.00
CA GLY A 91 -9.76 -2.10 -0.11
C GLY A 91 -9.92 -2.95 1.13
N ILE A 92 -9.87 -2.33 2.31
CA ILE A 92 -10.08 -3.05 3.56
C ILE A 92 -11.47 -3.67 3.61
N VAL A 93 -12.50 -2.88 3.29
CA VAL A 93 -13.87 -3.38 3.28
C VAL A 93 -14.00 -4.53 2.29
N ALA A 94 -13.47 -4.37 1.08
CA ALA A 94 -13.54 -5.41 0.05
C ALA A 94 -12.81 -6.68 0.50
N GLY A 95 -11.73 -6.53 1.25
CA GLY A 95 -10.93 -7.67 1.69
C GLY A 95 -11.62 -8.55 2.72
N PHE A 96 -12.60 -8.00 3.44
CA PHE A 96 -13.37 -8.77 4.41
C PHE A 96 -14.55 -9.52 3.78
N ASN A 97 -14.81 -9.27 2.52
CA ASN A 97 -15.95 -9.90 1.84
C ASN A 97 -15.53 -11.12 0.96
#